data_1f06383223a2fcdc8682feec680a024d
#
_entry.id   1f06383223a2fcdc8682feec680a024d
#
_cell.length_a   1.000
_cell.length_b   1.000
_cell.length_c   1.000
_cell.angle_alpha   90.00
_cell.angle_beta   90.00
_cell.angle_gamma   90.00
#
_symmetry.space_group_name_H-M   'P 1'
#
loop_
_entity.id
_entity.type
_entity.pdbx_description
1 polymer ?
#
loop_
_entity_poly.entity_id
_entity_poly.type
_entity_poly.pdbx_seq_one_letter_code
_entity_poly.pdbx_strand_id
1 'polypeptide(L)'
;MGKYHFIIIGSGWRSLYYVRIAKAMPDILRLDAMYCRTQEKADKMAEEFSIHTTTSIEECVGYKPDFAVVAVNKTSICDVSIEWMDRGITVLSETPAALDMDSLKKLYRYHMSDDKTDKKQVVAEQYREYPYNKARINLVNSGVLGDISCLNISIAHEYHGFSLIRAYLGIKPDENYTVSGKIYEFPTTQTLTRYDKFTDGRTAPKKRCVAVFEFESGKVAWYDFDSEQYRSPIRKNMIKVQGVRGELINNELYYLDAVSYTHLRAHETLRHL
;
A
#
# COMPACT_ATOMS: atom_id res chain seq x y z
N MET A 1 15.39 -6.96 22.02
CA MET A 1 15.43 -7.15 20.56
C MET A 1 16.56 -6.30 20.01
N GLY A 2 17.40 -6.83 19.11
CA GLY A 2 18.43 -6.03 18.42
C GLY A 2 17.80 -5.01 17.48
N LYS A 3 18.54 -3.94 17.14
CA LYS A 3 18.11 -3.00 16.11
C LYS A 3 18.22 -3.66 14.74
N TYR A 4 17.21 -3.44 13.90
CA TYR A 4 17.31 -3.78 12.48
C TYR A 4 18.16 -2.75 11.75
N HIS A 5 19.14 -3.22 10.99
CA HIS A 5 20.02 -2.41 10.17
C HIS A 5 19.50 -2.38 8.73
N PHE A 6 19.45 -1.23 8.13
CA PHE A 6 18.98 -1.15 6.74
C PHE A 6 19.69 -0.05 5.95
N ILE A 7 19.63 -0.19 4.65
CA ILE A 7 20.06 0.80 3.67
C ILE A 7 18.89 1.26 2.82
N ILE A 8 19.01 2.43 2.22
CA ILE A 8 18.03 2.97 1.28
C ILE A 8 18.67 3.07 -0.10
N ILE A 9 18.00 2.54 -1.11
CA ILE A 9 18.39 2.62 -2.51
C ILE A 9 17.48 3.62 -3.21
N GLY A 10 18.08 4.77 -3.57
CA GLY A 10 17.36 5.91 -4.16
C GLY A 10 17.25 7.09 -3.21
N SER A 11 17.14 8.29 -3.79
CA SER A 11 17.13 9.58 -3.09
C SER A 11 15.90 10.43 -3.44
N GLY A 12 14.79 9.78 -3.78
CA GLY A 12 13.52 10.44 -4.08
C GLY A 12 12.75 10.83 -2.81
N TRP A 13 11.67 11.59 -2.99
CA TRP A 13 10.82 12.01 -1.87
C TRP A 13 10.31 10.84 -1.01
N ARG A 14 10.14 9.66 -1.61
CA ARG A 14 9.67 8.47 -0.88
C ARG A 14 10.74 7.93 0.07
N SER A 15 12.00 7.96 -0.33
CA SER A 15 13.14 7.57 0.52
C SER A 15 13.17 8.37 1.83
N LEU A 16 12.75 9.62 1.81
CA LEU A 16 12.74 10.49 2.98
C LEU A 16 11.77 10.06 4.08
N TYR A 17 10.72 9.29 3.74
CA TYR A 17 9.85 8.69 4.76
C TYR A 17 10.61 7.67 5.59
N TYR A 18 11.44 6.84 4.95
CA TYR A 18 12.24 5.84 5.66
C TYR A 18 13.34 6.47 6.51
N VAL A 19 13.94 7.57 6.05
CA VAL A 19 14.85 8.37 6.88
C VAL A 19 14.13 8.88 8.13
N ARG A 20 12.94 9.45 7.97
CA ARG A 20 12.13 9.96 9.09
C ARG A 20 11.71 8.84 10.05
N ILE A 21 11.32 7.68 9.53
CA ILE A 21 10.96 6.51 10.34
C ILE A 21 12.18 6.06 11.18
N ALA A 22 13.37 5.94 10.57
CA ALA A 22 14.57 5.56 11.29
C ALA A 22 14.90 6.56 12.43
N LYS A 23 14.76 7.86 12.16
CA LYS A 23 14.96 8.91 13.18
C LYS A 23 13.90 8.89 14.28
N ALA A 24 12.66 8.53 13.95
CA ALA A 24 11.56 8.44 14.92
C ALA A 24 11.60 7.19 15.78
N MET A 25 12.26 6.13 15.30
CA MET A 25 12.32 4.81 15.95
C MET A 25 13.77 4.32 16.14
N PRO A 26 14.65 5.10 16.78
CA PRO A 26 16.08 4.81 16.84
C PRO A 26 16.41 3.55 17.66
N ASP A 27 15.49 3.09 18.50
CA ASP A 27 15.65 1.86 19.29
C ASP A 27 15.37 0.58 18.47
N ILE A 28 14.66 0.72 17.36
CA ILE A 28 14.25 -0.41 16.52
C ILE A 28 15.01 -0.43 15.21
N LEU A 29 15.24 0.74 14.60
CA LEU A 29 15.80 0.88 13.25
C LEU A 29 17.09 1.68 13.27
N ARG A 30 18.06 1.26 12.46
CA ARG A 30 19.29 1.99 12.15
C ARG A 30 19.48 2.07 10.65
N LEU A 31 19.44 3.28 10.13
CA LEU A 31 19.83 3.57 8.75
C LEU A 31 21.35 3.62 8.67
N ASP A 32 21.97 2.67 7.95
CA ASP A 32 23.42 2.62 7.77
C ASP A 32 23.87 3.57 6.66
N ALA A 33 23.21 3.55 5.51
CA ALA A 33 23.53 4.44 4.40
C ALA A 33 22.33 4.64 3.45
N MET A 34 22.36 5.76 2.71
CA MET A 34 21.53 5.96 1.52
C MET A 34 22.41 5.90 0.28
N TYR A 35 22.14 4.94 -0.60
CA TYR A 35 22.79 4.85 -1.90
C TYR A 35 22.20 5.85 -2.88
N CYS A 36 23.03 6.70 -3.44
CA CYS A 36 22.71 7.69 -4.46
C CYS A 36 23.49 7.41 -5.75
N ARG A 37 22.88 7.61 -6.91
CA ARG A 37 23.54 7.36 -8.20
C ARG A 37 24.61 8.39 -8.56
N THR A 38 24.57 9.57 -7.97
CA THR A 38 25.53 10.66 -8.24
C THR A 38 26.02 11.27 -6.93
N GLN A 39 27.25 11.72 -6.91
CA GLN A 39 27.87 12.36 -5.74
C GLN A 39 27.10 13.64 -5.35
N GLU A 40 26.71 14.45 -6.32
CA GLU A 40 25.91 15.66 -6.08
C GLU A 40 24.64 15.36 -5.25
N LYS A 41 23.92 14.28 -5.59
CA LYS A 41 22.74 13.87 -4.82
C LYS A 41 23.10 13.32 -3.45
N ALA A 42 24.19 12.59 -3.35
CA ALA A 42 24.69 12.06 -2.08
C ALA A 42 24.98 13.22 -1.13
N ASP A 43 25.76 14.20 -1.55
CA ASP A 43 26.13 15.36 -0.77
C ASP A 43 24.92 16.16 -0.31
N LYS A 44 23.97 16.41 -1.23
CA LYS A 44 22.71 17.10 -0.91
C LYS A 44 21.90 16.37 0.15
N MET A 45 21.74 15.06 0.05
CA MET A 45 20.96 14.28 1.01
C MET A 45 21.69 14.19 2.37
N ALA A 46 23.01 14.08 2.36
CA ALA A 46 23.81 14.08 3.58
C ALA A 46 23.64 15.39 4.36
N GLU A 47 23.75 16.53 3.67
CA GLU A 47 23.60 17.86 4.26
C GLU A 47 22.17 18.10 4.76
N GLU A 48 21.18 17.87 3.90
CA GLU A 48 19.77 18.18 4.21
C GLU A 48 19.20 17.32 5.34
N PHE A 49 19.58 16.04 5.38
CA PHE A 49 18.98 15.08 6.33
C PHE A 49 19.93 14.60 7.41
N SER A 50 21.21 15.04 7.42
CA SER A 50 22.21 14.58 8.39
C SER A 50 22.24 13.06 8.49
N ILE A 51 22.44 12.39 7.36
CA ILE A 51 22.54 10.94 7.21
C ILE A 51 23.80 10.58 6.45
N HIS A 52 24.26 9.35 6.63
CA HIS A 52 25.34 8.83 5.81
C HIS A 52 24.81 8.49 4.41
N THR A 53 25.54 8.92 3.37
CA THR A 53 25.21 8.68 1.98
C THR A 53 26.43 8.17 1.22
N THR A 54 26.21 7.37 0.20
CA THR A 54 27.31 6.82 -0.61
C THR A 54 26.88 6.61 -2.06
N THR A 55 27.85 6.57 -2.96
CA THR A 55 27.69 6.13 -4.34
C THR A 55 28.32 4.74 -4.57
N SER A 56 28.87 4.10 -3.53
CA SER A 56 29.48 2.77 -3.60
C SER A 56 28.46 1.68 -3.20
N ILE A 57 28.26 0.74 -4.11
CA ILE A 57 27.46 -0.47 -3.85
C ILE A 57 28.21 -1.37 -2.86
N GLU A 58 29.52 -1.48 -3.00
CA GLU A 58 30.40 -2.30 -2.16
C GLU A 58 30.33 -1.85 -0.70
N GLU A 59 30.31 -0.56 -0.47
CA GLU A 59 30.12 0.01 0.86
C GLU A 59 28.76 -0.39 1.46
N CYS A 60 27.69 -0.25 0.68
CA CYS A 60 26.34 -0.65 1.10
C CYS A 60 26.26 -2.14 1.48
N VAL A 61 26.88 -3.01 0.68
CA VAL A 61 26.95 -4.46 0.95
C VAL A 61 27.81 -4.74 2.19
N GLY A 62 28.89 -3.97 2.38
CA GLY A 62 29.80 -4.09 3.51
C GLY A 62 29.15 -3.87 4.88
N TYR A 63 28.07 -3.11 4.95
CA TYR A 63 27.27 -2.96 6.19
C TYR A 63 26.53 -4.23 6.60
N LYS A 64 26.35 -5.21 5.69
CA LYS A 64 25.57 -6.43 5.92
C LYS A 64 24.18 -6.12 6.47
N PRO A 65 23.39 -5.27 5.79
CA PRO A 65 22.10 -4.84 6.30
C PRO A 65 21.12 -6.01 6.37
N ASP A 66 20.18 -5.95 7.32
CA ASP A 66 19.09 -6.91 7.42
C ASP A 66 18.16 -6.81 6.20
N PHE A 67 18.00 -5.59 5.65
CA PHE A 67 17.24 -5.36 4.42
C PHE A 67 17.66 -4.06 3.71
N ALA A 68 17.31 -3.98 2.43
CA ALA A 68 17.44 -2.77 1.62
C ALA A 68 16.06 -2.23 1.23
N VAL A 69 15.81 -0.96 1.47
CA VAL A 69 14.62 -0.26 0.97
C VAL A 69 14.89 0.19 -0.46
N VAL A 70 14.18 -0.36 -1.43
CA VAL A 70 14.28 0.05 -2.83
C VAL A 70 13.18 1.07 -3.14
N ALA A 71 13.56 2.35 -3.20
CA ALA A 71 12.66 3.49 -3.42
C ALA A 71 13.12 4.33 -4.62
N VAL A 72 13.21 3.68 -5.76
CA VAL A 72 13.62 4.24 -7.05
C VAL A 72 12.43 4.57 -7.95
N ASN A 73 12.70 5.01 -9.18
CA ASN A 73 11.65 5.20 -10.18
C ASN A 73 10.90 3.87 -10.44
N LYS A 74 9.58 3.95 -10.59
CA LYS A 74 8.71 2.78 -10.81
C LYS A 74 9.13 1.92 -11.99
N THR A 75 9.67 2.51 -13.05
CA THR A 75 10.18 1.78 -14.22
C THR A 75 11.43 0.94 -13.94
N SER A 76 12.17 1.24 -12.89
CA SER A 76 13.41 0.56 -12.54
C SER A 76 13.29 -0.34 -11.30
N ILE A 77 12.16 -0.29 -10.61
CA ILE A 77 12.03 -0.90 -9.28
C ILE A 77 12.20 -2.42 -9.30
N CYS A 78 11.67 -3.08 -10.33
CA CYS A 78 11.80 -4.52 -10.52
C CYS A 78 13.27 -4.93 -10.67
N ASP A 79 13.99 -4.30 -11.60
CA ASP A 79 15.38 -4.64 -11.91
C ASP A 79 16.30 -4.35 -10.74
N VAL A 80 16.14 -3.19 -10.12
CA VAL A 80 16.94 -2.80 -8.95
C VAL A 80 16.64 -3.73 -7.76
N SER A 81 15.40 -4.15 -7.57
CA SER A 81 15.08 -5.12 -6.51
C SER A 81 15.78 -6.46 -6.74
N ILE A 82 15.76 -6.98 -7.96
CA ILE A 82 16.47 -8.21 -8.32
C ILE A 82 17.99 -8.04 -8.11
N GLU A 83 18.54 -6.92 -8.56
CA GLU A 83 19.96 -6.60 -8.41
C GLU A 83 20.43 -6.65 -6.93
N TRP A 84 19.65 -6.13 -6.00
CA TRP A 84 19.99 -6.15 -4.58
C TRP A 84 19.72 -7.51 -3.93
N MET A 85 18.70 -8.24 -4.35
CA MET A 85 18.48 -9.63 -3.92
C MET A 85 19.60 -10.56 -4.40
N ASP A 86 20.16 -10.33 -5.60
CA ASP A 86 21.31 -11.11 -6.11
C ASP A 86 22.58 -10.94 -5.26
N ARG A 87 22.66 -9.85 -4.48
CA ARG A 87 23.71 -9.63 -3.49
C ARG A 87 23.42 -10.28 -2.13
N GLY A 88 22.35 -11.07 -2.04
CA GLY A 88 21.96 -11.75 -0.81
C GLY A 88 21.25 -10.85 0.22
N ILE A 89 20.76 -9.69 -0.19
CA ILE A 89 20.09 -8.73 0.70
C ILE A 89 18.57 -8.84 0.51
N THR A 90 17.84 -9.00 1.61
CA THR A 90 16.36 -8.89 1.59
C THR A 90 15.93 -7.50 1.14
N VAL A 91 14.93 -7.42 0.27
CA VAL A 91 14.45 -6.15 -0.29
C VAL A 91 13.07 -5.80 0.26
N LEU A 92 12.93 -4.58 0.75
CA LEU A 92 11.63 -3.91 0.95
C LEU A 92 11.44 -2.95 -0.23
N SER A 93 10.68 -3.36 -1.24
CA SER A 93 10.44 -2.53 -2.42
C SER A 93 9.24 -1.60 -2.23
N GLU A 94 9.37 -0.35 -2.69
CA GLU A 94 8.23 0.56 -2.82
C GLU A 94 7.22 0.04 -3.85
N THR A 95 6.02 0.58 -3.80
CA THR A 95 4.91 0.21 -4.68
C THR A 95 4.89 1.02 -5.99
N PRO A 96 4.54 0.36 -7.10
CA PRO A 96 4.35 -1.08 -7.31
C PRO A 96 5.70 -1.78 -7.48
N ALA A 97 5.80 -3.06 -7.11
CA ALA A 97 7.02 -3.86 -7.29
C ALA A 97 7.35 -4.13 -8.76
N ALA A 98 6.36 -4.09 -9.63
CA ALA A 98 6.46 -4.16 -11.09
C ALA A 98 5.43 -3.24 -11.72
N LEU A 99 5.76 -2.60 -12.85
CA LEU A 99 4.89 -1.62 -13.50
C LEU A 99 4.06 -2.22 -14.63
N ASP A 100 4.53 -3.31 -15.21
CA ASP A 100 3.92 -4.02 -16.33
C ASP A 100 3.98 -5.54 -16.14
N MET A 101 3.30 -6.26 -17.02
CA MET A 101 3.19 -7.71 -16.94
C MET A 101 4.53 -8.43 -17.16
N ASP A 102 5.40 -7.89 -17.99
CA ASP A 102 6.69 -8.53 -18.28
C ASP A 102 7.64 -8.41 -17.08
N SER A 103 7.69 -7.25 -16.45
CA SER A 103 8.39 -7.03 -15.19
C SER A 103 7.84 -7.91 -14.07
N LEU A 104 6.51 -8.04 -13.97
CA LEU A 104 5.88 -8.92 -12.97
C LEU A 104 6.23 -10.39 -13.20
N LYS A 105 6.18 -10.87 -14.46
CA LYS A 105 6.59 -12.24 -14.82
C LYS A 105 8.08 -12.46 -14.55
N LYS A 106 8.93 -11.46 -14.80
CA LYS A 106 10.36 -11.52 -14.49
C LYS A 106 10.58 -11.72 -12.99
N LEU A 107 9.90 -10.94 -12.17
CA LEU A 107 9.98 -11.01 -10.71
C LEU A 107 9.46 -12.36 -10.19
N TYR A 108 8.32 -12.83 -10.72
CA TYR A 108 7.76 -14.15 -10.40
C TYR A 108 8.73 -15.28 -10.70
N ARG A 109 9.31 -15.32 -11.93
CA ARG A 109 10.31 -16.34 -12.32
C ARG A 109 11.54 -16.28 -11.41
N TYR A 110 11.95 -15.08 -11.04
CA TYR A 110 13.08 -14.89 -10.11
C TYR A 110 12.82 -15.56 -8.77
N HIS A 111 11.63 -15.38 -8.20
CA HIS A 111 11.27 -15.99 -6.92
C HIS A 111 11.01 -17.49 -6.99
N MET A 112 10.64 -18.01 -8.17
CA MET A 112 10.36 -19.43 -8.37
C MET A 112 11.60 -20.25 -8.77
N SER A 113 12.78 -19.64 -8.96
CA SER A 113 14.00 -20.35 -9.27
C SER A 113 14.59 -21.02 -8.03
N ASP A 114 14.92 -22.31 -8.13
CA ASP A 114 15.34 -23.17 -7.00
C ASP A 114 16.65 -22.72 -6.31
N ASP A 115 17.50 -21.96 -7.01
CA ASP A 115 18.77 -21.46 -6.49
C ASP A 115 18.62 -20.19 -5.62
N LYS A 116 17.39 -19.70 -5.40
CA LYS A 116 17.12 -18.38 -4.79
C LYS A 116 16.22 -18.42 -3.56
N THR A 117 16.15 -19.55 -2.87
CA THR A 117 15.23 -19.81 -1.75
C THR A 117 15.40 -18.85 -0.55
N ASP A 118 16.58 -18.26 -0.38
CA ASP A 118 16.87 -17.36 0.75
C ASP A 118 16.66 -15.88 0.43
N LYS A 119 16.38 -15.54 -0.82
CA LYS A 119 16.21 -14.15 -1.26
C LYS A 119 14.76 -13.73 -1.15
N LYS A 120 14.51 -12.73 -0.34
CA LYS A 120 13.16 -12.30 0.02
C LYS A 120 12.90 -10.88 -0.48
N GLN A 121 11.71 -10.71 -1.04
CA GLN A 121 11.15 -9.39 -1.31
C GLN A 121 9.85 -9.21 -0.54
N VAL A 122 9.72 -8.07 0.12
CA VAL A 122 8.48 -7.58 0.70
C VAL A 122 8.09 -6.30 -0.04
N VAL A 123 6.86 -6.20 -0.48
CA VAL A 123 6.32 -4.99 -1.10
C VAL A 123 5.74 -4.09 -0.02
N ALA A 124 6.14 -2.82 0.00
CA ALA A 124 5.71 -1.84 1.00
C ALA A 124 4.26 -1.36 0.77
N GLU A 125 3.32 -2.31 0.66
CA GLU A 125 1.90 -2.02 0.54
C GLU A 125 1.32 -1.67 1.91
N GLN A 126 1.25 -0.38 2.20
CA GLN A 126 0.93 0.13 3.52
C GLN A 126 -0.57 0.18 3.84
N TYR A 127 -1.46 0.22 2.84
CA TYR A 127 -2.89 0.47 3.09
C TYR A 127 -3.56 -0.59 3.95
N ARG A 128 -3.15 -1.86 3.79
CA ARG A 128 -3.65 -2.96 4.62
C ARG A 128 -3.20 -2.85 6.08
N GLU A 129 -2.03 -2.25 6.31
CA GLU A 129 -1.39 -2.14 7.62
C GLU A 129 -1.79 -0.86 8.38
N TYR A 130 -2.49 0.07 7.74
CA TYR A 130 -3.04 1.20 8.47
C TYR A 130 -3.97 0.72 9.59
N PRO A 131 -3.82 1.22 10.83
CA PRO A 131 -4.53 0.70 12.00
C PRO A 131 -6.03 0.54 11.79
N TYR A 132 -6.67 1.53 11.17
CA TYR A 132 -8.11 1.49 10.90
C TYR A 132 -8.50 0.45 9.83
N ASN A 133 -7.70 0.22 8.80
CA ASN A 133 -7.97 -0.83 7.82
C ASN A 133 -7.69 -2.21 8.41
N LYS A 134 -6.61 -2.34 9.17
CA LYS A 134 -6.26 -3.59 9.85
C LYS A 134 -7.35 -4.00 10.85
N ALA A 135 -7.86 -3.07 11.63
CA ALA A 135 -8.97 -3.31 12.56
C ALA A 135 -10.23 -3.79 11.81
N ARG A 136 -10.59 -3.11 10.71
CA ARG A 136 -11.74 -3.51 9.89
C ARG A 136 -11.56 -4.88 9.24
N ILE A 137 -10.37 -5.15 8.67
CA ILE A 137 -10.05 -6.45 8.06
C ILE A 137 -10.11 -7.56 9.12
N ASN A 138 -9.57 -7.34 10.31
CA ASN A 138 -9.65 -8.30 11.42
C ASN A 138 -11.11 -8.55 11.84
N LEU A 139 -11.93 -7.51 11.89
CA LEU A 139 -13.35 -7.63 12.19
C LEU A 139 -14.09 -8.46 11.12
N VAL A 140 -13.84 -8.20 9.85
CA VAL A 140 -14.41 -8.99 8.75
C VAL A 140 -13.96 -10.47 8.87
N ASN A 141 -12.69 -10.70 9.14
CA ASN A 141 -12.11 -12.04 9.28
C ASN A 141 -12.56 -12.76 10.56
N SER A 142 -13.12 -12.06 11.55
CA SER A 142 -13.68 -12.71 12.75
C SER A 142 -14.96 -13.53 12.45
N GLY A 143 -15.52 -13.36 11.25
CA GLY A 143 -16.73 -14.06 10.82
C GLY A 143 -18.03 -13.47 11.36
N VAL A 144 -17.98 -12.29 12.01
CA VAL A 144 -19.19 -11.63 12.56
C VAL A 144 -20.24 -11.33 11.47
N LEU A 145 -19.77 -11.00 10.28
CA LEU A 145 -20.63 -10.73 9.11
C LEU A 145 -21.11 -12.00 8.38
N GLY A 146 -20.62 -13.17 8.77
CA GLY A 146 -20.82 -14.41 8.00
C GLY A 146 -19.97 -14.43 6.72
N ASP A 147 -20.39 -15.22 5.73
CA ASP A 147 -19.72 -15.30 4.45
C ASP A 147 -19.81 -13.96 3.71
N ILE A 148 -18.67 -13.41 3.35
CA ILE A 148 -18.60 -12.12 2.67
C ILE A 148 -18.95 -12.30 1.19
N SER A 149 -19.86 -11.48 0.69
CA SER A 149 -20.34 -11.51 -0.70
C SER A 149 -19.84 -10.34 -1.53
N CYS A 150 -19.80 -9.14 -0.96
CA CYS A 150 -19.45 -7.98 -1.76
C CYS A 150 -18.79 -6.85 -0.96
N LEU A 151 -18.13 -5.96 -1.72
CA LEU A 151 -17.42 -4.79 -1.22
C LEU A 151 -17.68 -3.59 -2.12
N ASN A 152 -18.05 -2.45 -1.53
CA ASN A 152 -17.92 -1.15 -2.17
C ASN A 152 -16.72 -0.42 -1.56
N ILE A 153 -15.80 0.06 -2.39
CA ILE A 153 -14.58 0.72 -1.90
C ILE A 153 -14.22 1.97 -2.71
N SER A 154 -13.95 3.05 -1.98
CA SER A 154 -13.52 4.34 -2.50
C SER A 154 -12.44 4.90 -1.57
N ILE A 155 -11.24 4.31 -1.59
CA ILE A 155 -10.17 4.67 -0.64
C ILE A 155 -8.86 5.04 -1.31
N ALA A 156 -8.33 4.24 -2.23
CA ALA A 156 -6.98 4.34 -2.76
C ALA A 156 -6.94 4.04 -4.25
N HIS A 157 -5.93 4.57 -4.94
CA HIS A 157 -5.79 4.37 -6.38
C HIS A 157 -5.32 2.96 -6.74
N GLU A 158 -5.80 2.47 -7.88
CA GLU A 158 -5.27 1.31 -8.61
C GLU A 158 -4.88 0.11 -7.72
N TYR A 159 -3.60 -0.25 -7.74
CA TYR A 159 -3.06 -1.41 -7.01
C TYR A 159 -3.28 -1.34 -5.48
N HIS A 160 -3.30 -0.17 -4.89
CA HIS A 160 -3.65 -0.01 -3.47
C HIS A 160 -5.13 -0.34 -3.21
N GLY A 161 -6.02 0.14 -4.09
CA GLY A 161 -7.45 -0.20 -4.03
C GLY A 161 -7.66 -1.70 -4.21
N PHE A 162 -7.00 -2.31 -5.20
CA PHE A 162 -7.08 -3.74 -5.44
C PHE A 162 -6.50 -4.59 -4.31
N SER A 163 -5.41 -4.15 -3.68
CA SER A 163 -4.84 -4.79 -2.49
C SER A 163 -5.86 -4.84 -1.33
N LEU A 164 -6.59 -3.75 -1.11
CA LEU A 164 -7.64 -3.69 -0.10
C LEU A 164 -8.84 -4.57 -0.48
N ILE A 165 -9.27 -4.56 -1.76
CA ILE A 165 -10.35 -5.43 -2.25
C ILE A 165 -10.04 -6.89 -1.92
N ARG A 166 -8.84 -7.36 -2.26
CA ARG A 166 -8.42 -8.72 -1.95
C ARG A 166 -8.42 -9.02 -0.45
N ALA A 167 -7.96 -8.07 0.37
CA ALA A 167 -7.87 -8.24 1.82
C ALA A 167 -9.25 -8.33 2.46
N TYR A 168 -10.20 -7.46 2.08
CA TYR A 168 -11.55 -7.45 2.65
C TYR A 168 -12.42 -8.62 2.18
N LEU A 169 -12.29 -9.02 0.91
CA LEU A 169 -13.03 -10.15 0.37
C LEU A 169 -12.38 -11.50 0.64
N GLY A 170 -11.15 -11.53 1.14
CA GLY A 170 -10.40 -12.77 1.36
C GLY A 170 -10.06 -13.49 0.04
N ILE A 171 -9.74 -12.73 -1.02
CA ILE A 171 -9.43 -13.27 -2.34
C ILE A 171 -8.04 -13.92 -2.35
N LYS A 172 -7.97 -15.16 -2.80
CA LYS A 172 -6.71 -15.90 -2.93
C LYS A 172 -5.82 -15.33 -4.05
N PRO A 173 -4.49 -15.53 -3.97
CA PRO A 173 -3.56 -15.04 -4.98
C PRO A 173 -3.81 -15.58 -6.40
N ASP A 174 -4.29 -16.80 -6.49
CA ASP A 174 -4.52 -17.59 -7.71
C ASP A 174 -5.98 -17.55 -8.19
N GLU A 175 -6.85 -16.82 -7.52
CA GLU A 175 -8.26 -16.72 -7.90
C GLU A 175 -8.44 -15.83 -9.13
N ASN A 176 -9.13 -16.35 -10.13
CA ASN A 176 -9.47 -15.62 -11.35
C ASN A 176 -10.55 -14.58 -11.10
N TYR A 177 -10.52 -13.54 -11.92
CA TYR A 177 -11.55 -12.49 -11.90
C TYR A 177 -11.68 -11.82 -13.26
N THR A 178 -12.84 -11.22 -13.49
CA THR A 178 -13.06 -10.27 -14.57
C THR A 178 -13.14 -8.86 -14.01
N VAL A 179 -12.73 -7.89 -14.82
CA VAL A 179 -12.87 -6.47 -14.47
C VAL A 179 -13.49 -5.71 -15.63
N SER A 180 -14.52 -4.95 -15.33
CA SER A 180 -15.10 -3.98 -16.24
C SER A 180 -15.10 -2.60 -15.58
N GLY A 181 -14.75 -1.56 -16.35
CA GLY A 181 -14.66 -0.24 -15.76
C GLY A 181 -14.47 0.86 -16.77
N LYS A 182 -14.55 2.09 -16.26
CA LYS A 182 -14.41 3.29 -17.09
C LYS A 182 -13.78 4.42 -16.28
N ILE A 183 -13.00 5.24 -16.96
CA ILE A 183 -12.48 6.49 -16.41
C ILE A 183 -13.38 7.61 -16.90
N TYR A 184 -13.92 8.37 -15.96
CA TYR A 184 -14.69 9.58 -16.18
C TYR A 184 -13.85 10.80 -15.83
N GLU A 185 -14.24 11.95 -16.32
CA GLU A 185 -13.63 13.22 -15.96
C GLU A 185 -14.73 14.21 -15.55
N PHE A 186 -14.55 14.80 -14.37
CA PHE A 186 -15.53 15.75 -13.80
C PHE A 186 -14.81 17.01 -13.31
N PRO A 187 -15.44 18.19 -13.46
CA PRO A 187 -14.92 19.39 -12.80
C PRO A 187 -14.98 19.22 -11.29
N THR A 188 -13.86 19.49 -10.63
CA THR A 188 -13.76 19.37 -9.17
C THR A 188 -13.03 20.58 -8.62
N THR A 189 -13.56 21.16 -7.54
CA THR A 189 -12.89 22.25 -6.83
C THR A 189 -11.58 21.76 -6.23
N GLN A 190 -10.47 22.41 -6.62
CA GLN A 190 -9.16 22.12 -6.07
C GLN A 190 -9.03 22.75 -4.68
N THR A 191 -8.56 21.97 -3.70
CA THR A 191 -8.36 22.43 -2.33
C THR A 191 -6.91 22.28 -1.90
N LEU A 192 -6.37 21.07 -1.99
CA LEU A 192 -5.03 20.71 -1.56
C LEU A 192 -4.34 19.82 -2.59
N THR A 193 -3.08 20.09 -2.86
CA THR A 193 -2.17 19.15 -3.51
C THR A 193 -1.14 18.64 -2.50
N ARG A 194 -0.10 17.98 -2.95
CA ARG A 194 1.03 17.61 -2.09
C ARG A 194 1.81 18.82 -1.62
N TYR A 195 1.84 19.89 -2.42
CA TYR A 195 2.71 21.04 -2.24
C TYR A 195 1.94 22.34 -2.04
N ASP A 196 0.69 22.42 -2.54
CA ASP A 196 -0.06 23.67 -2.63
C ASP A 196 -1.40 23.56 -1.95
N LYS A 197 -1.88 24.73 -1.45
CA LYS A 197 -3.24 24.92 -0.94
C LYS A 197 -3.92 26.01 -1.76
N PHE A 198 -5.12 25.71 -2.27
CA PHE A 198 -5.93 26.63 -3.04
C PHE A 198 -7.14 27.08 -2.22
N THR A 199 -7.41 28.37 -2.23
CA THR A 199 -8.51 28.98 -1.46
C THR A 199 -9.42 29.89 -2.32
N ASP A 200 -9.16 29.92 -3.63
CA ASP A 200 -9.82 30.78 -4.60
C ASP A 200 -11.03 30.13 -5.30
N GLY A 201 -11.38 28.90 -4.92
CA GLY A 201 -12.51 28.18 -5.50
C GLY A 201 -12.29 27.65 -6.92
N ARG A 202 -11.04 27.68 -7.42
CA ARG A 202 -10.73 27.18 -8.76
C ARG A 202 -11.16 25.74 -8.96
N THR A 203 -11.63 25.43 -10.15
CA THR A 203 -11.97 24.06 -10.57
C THR A 203 -11.00 23.54 -11.62
N ALA A 204 -10.80 22.24 -11.64
CA ALA A 204 -10.08 21.56 -12.71
C ALA A 204 -10.74 20.21 -12.99
N PRO A 205 -10.62 19.69 -14.22
CA PRO A 205 -11.06 18.35 -14.54
C PRO A 205 -10.23 17.32 -13.78
N LYS A 206 -10.91 16.36 -13.13
CA LYS A 206 -10.28 15.27 -12.37
C LYS A 206 -10.82 13.93 -12.84
N LYS A 207 -9.89 13.00 -13.01
CA LYS A 207 -10.22 11.63 -13.41
C LYS A 207 -10.79 10.87 -12.23
N ARG A 208 -11.91 10.19 -12.47
CA ARG A 208 -12.54 9.25 -11.56
C ARG A 208 -12.57 7.87 -12.22
N CYS A 209 -11.93 6.91 -11.58
CA CYS A 209 -11.91 5.53 -12.02
C CYS A 209 -13.06 4.78 -11.33
N VAL A 210 -13.93 4.15 -12.13
CA VAL A 210 -15.01 3.30 -11.65
C VAL A 210 -14.84 1.92 -12.26
N ALA A 211 -14.86 0.86 -11.45
CA ALA A 211 -14.72 -0.50 -11.93
C ALA A 211 -15.54 -1.49 -11.09
N VAL A 212 -15.92 -2.59 -11.71
CA VAL A 212 -16.51 -3.75 -11.06
C VAL A 212 -15.54 -4.93 -11.24
N PHE A 213 -15.22 -5.59 -10.16
CA PHE A 213 -14.44 -6.83 -10.13
C PHE A 213 -15.39 -7.98 -9.77
N GLU A 214 -15.45 -8.99 -10.62
CA GLU A 214 -16.24 -10.21 -10.42
C GLU A 214 -15.28 -11.38 -10.27
N PHE A 215 -15.25 -11.99 -9.08
CA PHE A 215 -14.35 -13.07 -8.75
C PHE A 215 -14.98 -14.44 -9.00
N GLU A 216 -14.16 -15.42 -9.32
CA GLU A 216 -14.59 -16.80 -9.59
C GLU A 216 -15.36 -17.42 -8.39
N SER A 217 -15.06 -17.00 -7.17
CA SER A 217 -15.80 -17.36 -5.96
C SER A 217 -17.23 -16.78 -5.89
N GLY A 218 -17.66 -15.99 -6.86
CA GLY A 218 -18.94 -15.27 -6.88
C GLY A 218 -18.95 -13.98 -6.08
N LYS A 219 -17.82 -13.59 -5.47
CA LYS A 219 -17.69 -12.32 -4.77
C LYS A 219 -17.54 -11.16 -5.75
N VAL A 220 -18.05 -9.98 -5.37
CA VAL A 220 -18.04 -8.80 -6.24
C VAL A 220 -17.48 -7.60 -5.49
N ALA A 221 -16.66 -6.79 -6.16
CA ALA A 221 -16.23 -5.50 -5.65
C ALA A 221 -16.59 -4.36 -6.60
N TRP A 222 -17.16 -3.29 -6.06
CA TRP A 222 -17.34 -2.01 -6.73
C TRP A 222 -16.25 -1.06 -6.27
N TYR A 223 -15.44 -0.63 -7.21
CA TYR A 223 -14.34 0.30 -6.99
C TYR A 223 -14.67 1.65 -7.60
N ASP A 224 -14.47 2.71 -6.83
CA ASP A 224 -14.71 4.07 -7.26
C ASP A 224 -13.68 4.99 -6.59
N PHE A 225 -12.80 5.61 -7.36
CA PHE A 225 -11.75 6.42 -6.80
C PHE A 225 -11.42 7.66 -7.63
N ASP A 226 -11.29 8.76 -6.92
CA ASP A 226 -10.82 10.06 -7.40
C ASP A 226 -9.63 10.50 -6.54
N SER A 227 -8.55 10.94 -7.16
CA SER A 227 -7.32 11.34 -6.48
C SER A 227 -7.49 12.51 -5.49
N GLU A 228 -8.54 13.31 -5.62
CA GLU A 228 -8.86 14.38 -4.67
C GLU A 228 -9.20 13.82 -3.27
N GLN A 229 -9.68 12.58 -3.17
CA GLN A 229 -9.98 11.91 -1.90
C GLN A 229 -8.77 11.80 -0.97
N TYR A 230 -7.56 11.88 -1.50
CA TYR A 230 -6.36 11.86 -0.66
C TYR A 230 -6.20 13.09 0.23
N ARG A 231 -6.70 14.24 -0.19
CA ARG A 231 -6.38 15.52 0.46
C ARG A 231 -7.55 16.46 0.60
N SER A 232 -8.54 16.33 -0.26
CA SER A 232 -9.68 17.24 -0.27
C SER A 232 -10.58 17.07 0.96
N PRO A 233 -10.94 18.13 1.68
CA PRO A 233 -11.86 18.06 2.80
C PRO A 233 -13.30 17.74 2.36
N ILE A 234 -13.62 17.94 1.07
CA ILE A 234 -14.96 17.72 0.50
C ILE A 234 -15.12 16.34 -0.18
N ARG A 235 -14.08 15.50 -0.14
CA ARG A 235 -14.11 14.12 -0.65
C ARG A 235 -13.73 13.18 0.48
N LYS A 236 -14.55 12.17 0.72
CA LYS A 236 -14.35 11.21 1.80
C LYS A 236 -14.09 9.82 1.25
N ASN A 237 -13.24 9.10 1.95
CA ASN A 237 -13.07 7.68 1.72
C ASN A 237 -14.33 6.93 2.19
N MET A 238 -14.66 5.86 1.48
CA MET A 238 -15.81 5.01 1.81
C MET A 238 -15.44 3.55 1.62
N ILE A 239 -15.89 2.73 2.55
CA ILE A 239 -15.90 1.29 2.45
C ILE A 239 -17.22 0.75 2.96
N LYS A 240 -17.78 -0.23 2.25
CA LYS A 240 -18.93 -1.00 2.68
C LYS A 240 -18.67 -2.48 2.35
N VAL A 241 -18.58 -3.30 3.38
CA VAL A 241 -18.43 -4.75 3.26
C VAL A 241 -19.73 -5.42 3.64
N GLN A 242 -20.24 -6.32 2.82
CA GLN A 242 -21.47 -7.04 3.10
C GLN A 242 -21.22 -8.55 3.17
N GLY A 243 -21.80 -9.16 4.16
CA GLY A 243 -21.87 -10.60 4.35
C GLY A 243 -23.28 -11.07 4.66
N VAL A 244 -23.45 -12.37 4.81
CA VAL A 244 -24.76 -13.01 5.00
C VAL A 244 -25.48 -12.53 6.26
N ARG A 245 -24.75 -12.16 7.32
CA ARG A 245 -25.32 -11.77 8.63
C ARG A 245 -25.24 -10.30 8.94
N GLY A 246 -24.69 -9.46 8.05
CA GLY A 246 -24.56 -8.05 8.32
C GLY A 246 -23.66 -7.31 7.35
N GLU A 247 -23.38 -6.06 7.70
CA GLU A 247 -22.50 -5.20 6.92
C GLU A 247 -21.66 -4.29 7.80
N LEU A 248 -20.48 -3.92 7.29
CA LEU A 248 -19.60 -2.91 7.85
C LEU A 248 -19.61 -1.69 6.92
N ILE A 249 -20.00 -0.53 7.40
CA ILE A 249 -19.94 0.74 6.66
C ILE A 249 -18.97 1.67 7.37
N ASN A 250 -17.79 1.91 6.77
CA ASN A 250 -16.70 2.66 7.38
C ASN A 250 -16.32 2.09 8.78
N ASN A 251 -16.80 2.71 9.86
CA ASN A 251 -16.54 2.30 11.24
C ASN A 251 -17.82 1.81 11.95
N GLU A 252 -18.90 1.62 11.22
CA GLU A 252 -20.18 1.21 11.76
C GLU A 252 -20.48 -0.23 11.35
N LEU A 253 -20.72 -1.06 12.36
CA LEU A 253 -21.03 -2.49 12.21
C LEU A 253 -22.51 -2.73 12.44
N TYR A 254 -23.13 -3.38 11.47
CA TYR A 254 -24.54 -3.80 11.52
C TYR A 254 -24.59 -5.30 11.33
N TYR A 255 -25.05 -6.06 12.32
CA TYR A 255 -25.08 -7.52 12.24
C TYR A 255 -26.19 -8.13 13.08
N LEU A 256 -26.53 -9.36 12.75
CA LEU A 256 -27.47 -10.19 13.53
C LEU A 256 -26.68 -11.17 14.40
N ASP A 257 -26.83 -11.08 15.70
CA ASP A 257 -26.34 -12.09 16.63
C ASP A 257 -27.41 -13.20 16.87
N ALA A 258 -27.06 -14.23 17.63
CA ALA A 258 -27.96 -15.35 17.91
C ALA A 258 -29.26 -14.95 18.65
N VAL A 259 -29.25 -13.82 19.33
CA VAL A 259 -30.40 -13.28 20.09
C VAL A 259 -31.23 -12.34 19.21
N SER A 260 -30.62 -11.71 18.23
CA SER A 260 -31.22 -10.65 17.40
C SER A 260 -32.23 -11.15 16.37
N TYR A 261 -32.35 -12.47 16.14
CA TYR A 261 -33.43 -13.02 15.30
C TYR A 261 -34.82 -12.75 15.86
N THR A 262 -34.90 -12.37 17.14
CA THR A 262 -36.17 -12.00 17.81
C THR A 262 -36.30 -10.51 18.11
N HIS A 263 -35.19 -9.75 18.11
CA HIS A 263 -35.17 -8.31 18.36
C HIS A 263 -34.09 -7.63 17.53
N LEU A 264 -34.49 -6.83 16.52
CA LEU A 264 -33.59 -6.04 15.69
C LEU A 264 -32.81 -5.01 16.54
N ARG A 265 -31.57 -5.29 16.85
CA ARG A 265 -30.61 -4.31 17.37
C ARG A 265 -29.40 -4.28 16.45
N ALA A 266 -29.11 -3.12 15.93
CA ALA A 266 -27.91 -2.88 15.14
C ALA A 266 -27.33 -1.54 15.59
N HIS A 267 -26.17 -1.56 16.22
CA HIS A 267 -25.19 -0.47 16.19
C HIS A 267 -24.03 -0.76 17.14
N GLU A 268 -22.89 -1.11 16.58
CA GLU A 268 -21.60 -0.99 17.26
C GLU A 268 -20.70 -0.11 16.43
N THR A 269 -20.08 0.90 17.04
CA THR A 269 -19.02 1.67 16.39
C THR A 269 -17.66 1.13 16.81
N LEU A 270 -16.70 1.05 15.89
CA LEU A 270 -15.31 0.64 16.15
C LEU A 270 -14.59 1.47 17.25
N ARG A 271 -15.24 2.47 17.83
CA ARG A 271 -14.75 3.24 18.99
C ARG A 271 -14.93 2.49 20.31
N HIS A 272 -15.71 1.41 20.31
CA HIS A 272 -16.04 0.63 21.52
C HIS A 272 -15.48 -0.80 21.49
N LEU A 273 -14.73 -1.14 20.41
CA LEU A 273 -13.95 -2.36 20.26
C LEU A 273 -12.45 -2.04 20.36
#